data_cea84397143da598dbfc8fea71444280
#
_entry.id   cea84397143da598dbfc8fea71444280
#
_cell.length_a   1.000
_cell.length_b   1.000
_cell.length_c   1.000
_cell.angle_alpha   90.00
_cell.angle_beta   90.00
_cell.angle_gamma   90.00
#
_symmetry.space_group_name_H-M   'P 1'
#
loop_
_entity.id
_entity.type
_entity.pdbx_description
1 polymer ?
#
loop_
_entity_poly.entity_id
_entity_poly.type
_entity_poly.pdbx_seq_one_letter_code
_entity_poly.pdbx_strand_id
1 'polypeptide(L)'
;MNKLSNSGEHSEIVTMPGPDASVWARLGSFAFRRRRAVLLAWIVVFLGTFVAVGAIGSSSESSFESPDSDSLAGFEILKDNFGAGGSFLSGSVVFEAEQGVGDAEVKSTMSGLFDEIAAFEEITLTSPYSSIGEQRGLVAPDGWIAYASIDFDENTDEVRASEIGREIDVLVEVTELDGVNIEIGGAALAEFEPPESELIGLAFAVVILILAFGSVLAMGLPIGVALFGVGIGVGTITLLTNVMSIPDFATTLGAMIGLGVGIDYALFIVTRYREGTRAGMSSHDATVRAIDTAGRAVLFAGLTVVISLLGMFVMQLAFINGLATGAAVTVAITMVASLTLLPALIGFAGPRVEVTRWRGLIMAGFIAVALLAVGLGFQPAAAAFAAMSLATLVMSFFVPGLGKELPPRPEKSL
;
A
#
# COMPACT_ATOMS: atom_id res chain seq x y z
N MET A 1 -3.61 -62.03 32.92
CA MET A 1 -5.05 -61.72 32.98
C MET A 1 -5.20 -60.23 33.21
N ASN A 2 -6.07 -59.62 32.49
CA ASN A 2 -6.51 -58.22 32.48
C ASN A 2 -5.58 -57.18 31.80
N LYS A 3 -5.70 -57.13 30.47
CA LYS A 3 -5.54 -55.91 29.69
C LYS A 3 -6.75 -55.00 29.98
N LEU A 4 -6.54 -53.83 30.54
CA LEU A 4 -7.48 -52.71 30.45
C LEU A 4 -6.92 -51.74 29.47
N SER A 5 -7.48 -51.76 28.28
CA SER A 5 -7.47 -50.72 27.29
C SER A 5 -8.08 -49.44 27.92
N ASN A 6 -7.28 -48.40 28.08
CA ASN A 6 -7.79 -47.08 28.42
C ASN A 6 -7.50 -46.19 27.23
N SER A 7 -8.40 -46.23 26.25
CA SER A 7 -8.53 -45.22 25.21
C SER A 7 -9.18 -43.97 25.84
N GLY A 8 -8.39 -43.20 26.57
CA GLY A 8 -8.80 -41.88 27.04
C GLY A 8 -8.80 -40.93 25.85
N GLU A 9 -9.95 -40.71 25.25
CA GLU A 9 -10.25 -39.47 24.54
C GLU A 9 -10.01 -38.31 25.50
N HIS A 10 -8.86 -37.66 25.36
CA HIS A 10 -8.67 -36.33 25.96
C HIS A 10 -9.62 -35.35 25.26
N SER A 11 -10.87 -35.30 25.72
CA SER A 11 -11.72 -34.18 25.51
C SER A 11 -11.00 -32.97 26.14
N GLU A 12 -10.42 -32.12 25.33
CA GLU A 12 -9.81 -30.86 25.73
C GLU A 12 -10.86 -30.04 26.49
N ILE A 13 -10.79 -30.09 27.83
CA ILE A 13 -11.68 -29.28 28.68
C ILE A 13 -11.23 -27.84 28.50
N VAL A 14 -11.91 -27.13 27.58
CA VAL A 14 -11.72 -25.70 27.35
C VAL A 14 -12.23 -24.97 28.59
N THR A 15 -11.34 -24.75 29.56
CA THR A 15 -11.66 -24.02 30.79
C THR A 15 -11.97 -22.57 30.45
N MET A 16 -13.08 -22.05 30.98
CA MET A 16 -13.39 -20.64 30.92
C MET A 16 -12.33 -19.87 31.72
N PRO A 17 -11.85 -18.71 31.24
CA PRO A 17 -11.12 -17.80 32.11
C PRO A 17 -11.96 -17.52 33.34
N GLY A 18 -11.36 -17.69 34.55
CA GLY A 18 -12.06 -17.43 35.79
C GLY A 18 -12.59 -15.98 35.90
N PRO A 19 -13.44 -15.67 36.89
CA PRO A 19 -14.00 -14.32 37.05
C PRO A 19 -12.92 -13.24 37.20
N ASP A 20 -11.72 -13.61 37.69
CA ASP A 20 -10.56 -12.73 37.87
C ASP A 20 -9.69 -12.61 36.60
N ALA A 21 -10.10 -13.22 35.48
CA ALA A 21 -9.34 -13.12 34.22
C ALA A 21 -9.37 -11.69 33.65
N SER A 22 -8.21 -11.24 33.19
CA SER A 22 -8.07 -9.92 32.56
C SER A 22 -9.03 -9.75 31.36
N VAL A 23 -9.36 -8.50 31.04
CA VAL A 23 -10.17 -8.17 29.85
C VAL A 23 -9.55 -8.76 28.59
N TRP A 24 -8.23 -8.77 28.50
CA TRP A 24 -7.46 -9.30 27.37
C TRP A 24 -7.58 -10.83 27.24
N ALA A 25 -7.48 -11.53 28.37
CA ALA A 25 -7.68 -12.98 28.40
C ALA A 25 -9.11 -13.34 27.94
N ARG A 26 -10.11 -12.56 28.35
CA ARG A 26 -11.50 -12.72 27.91
C ARG A 26 -11.66 -12.44 26.40
N LEU A 27 -11.02 -11.38 25.88
CA LEU A 27 -11.03 -11.05 24.45
C LEU A 27 -10.42 -12.19 23.63
N GLY A 28 -9.23 -12.69 24.00
CA GLY A 28 -8.56 -13.80 23.34
C GLY A 28 -9.40 -15.08 23.34
N SER A 29 -9.99 -15.43 24.50
CA SER A 29 -10.87 -16.59 24.62
C SER A 29 -12.16 -16.43 23.80
N PHE A 30 -12.77 -15.24 23.80
CA PHE A 30 -13.96 -14.95 22.99
C PHE A 30 -13.66 -15.10 21.49
N ALA A 31 -12.59 -14.46 20.98
CA ALA A 31 -12.23 -14.49 19.58
C ALA A 31 -11.87 -15.92 19.11
N PHE A 32 -11.14 -16.68 19.94
CA PHE A 32 -10.79 -18.07 19.65
C PHE A 32 -12.03 -18.96 19.58
N ARG A 33 -12.92 -18.87 20.58
CA ARG A 33 -14.12 -19.73 20.69
C ARG A 33 -15.17 -19.38 19.64
N ARG A 34 -15.41 -18.07 19.40
CA ARG A 34 -16.35 -17.59 18.39
C ARG A 34 -15.69 -17.27 17.06
N ARG A 35 -14.60 -17.98 16.72
CA ARG A 35 -13.78 -17.75 15.52
C ARG A 35 -14.59 -17.58 14.23
N ARG A 36 -15.67 -18.36 14.03
CA ARG A 36 -16.54 -18.25 12.85
C ARG A 36 -17.29 -16.92 12.82
N ALA A 37 -17.84 -16.49 13.95
CA ALA A 37 -18.57 -15.23 14.05
C ALA A 37 -17.61 -14.03 13.87
N VAL A 38 -16.43 -14.07 14.48
CA VAL A 38 -15.40 -13.01 14.33
C VAL A 38 -14.92 -12.92 12.89
N LEU A 39 -14.62 -14.07 12.26
CA LEU A 39 -14.19 -14.07 10.85
C LEU A 39 -15.30 -13.55 9.93
N LEU A 40 -16.55 -14.00 10.13
CA LEU A 40 -17.69 -13.51 9.34
C LEU A 40 -17.90 -12.00 9.54
N ALA A 41 -17.78 -11.49 10.77
CA ALA A 41 -17.88 -10.05 11.04
C ALA A 41 -16.80 -9.27 10.27
N TRP A 42 -15.55 -9.73 10.27
CA TRP A 42 -14.48 -9.10 9.52
C TRP A 42 -14.68 -9.17 8.00
N ILE A 43 -15.19 -10.31 7.47
CA ILE A 43 -15.54 -10.43 6.05
C ILE A 43 -16.68 -9.47 5.68
N VAL A 44 -17.71 -9.37 6.53
CA VAL A 44 -18.83 -8.44 6.30
C VAL A 44 -18.35 -6.99 6.32
N VAL A 45 -17.49 -6.61 7.27
CA VAL A 45 -16.90 -5.26 7.31
C VAL A 45 -16.06 -5.02 6.06
N PHE A 46 -15.19 -5.96 5.69
CA PHE A 46 -14.34 -5.84 4.50
C PHE A 46 -15.17 -5.64 3.23
N LEU A 47 -16.10 -6.56 2.96
CA LEU A 47 -16.96 -6.47 1.77
C LEU A 47 -17.88 -5.24 1.83
N GLY A 48 -18.40 -4.91 3.01
CA GLY A 48 -19.24 -3.73 3.22
C GLY A 48 -18.50 -2.43 2.92
N THR A 49 -17.23 -2.33 3.30
CA THR A 49 -16.38 -1.17 2.97
C THR A 49 -16.21 -1.04 1.45
N PHE A 50 -15.91 -2.14 0.74
CA PHE A 50 -15.75 -2.10 -0.72
C PHE A 50 -17.07 -1.79 -1.45
N VAL A 51 -18.21 -2.32 -0.98
CA VAL A 51 -19.53 -1.98 -1.52
C VAL A 51 -19.86 -0.51 -1.27
N ALA A 52 -19.53 0.02 -0.09
CA ALA A 52 -19.75 1.43 0.23
C ALA A 52 -18.88 2.34 -0.67
N VAL A 53 -17.59 2.00 -0.87
CA VAL A 53 -16.70 2.72 -1.80
C VAL A 53 -17.28 2.70 -3.22
N GLY A 54 -17.73 1.54 -3.70
CA GLY A 54 -18.32 1.43 -5.04
C GLY A 54 -19.65 2.18 -5.21
N ALA A 55 -20.41 2.36 -4.12
CA ALA A 55 -21.70 3.06 -4.15
C ALA A 55 -21.59 4.59 -3.98
N ILE A 56 -20.65 5.05 -3.15
CA ILE A 56 -20.48 6.46 -2.78
C ILE A 56 -19.45 7.13 -3.70
N GLY A 57 -18.41 6.38 -4.13
CA GLY A 57 -17.27 6.91 -4.84
C GLY A 57 -16.26 7.58 -3.92
N SER A 58 -15.25 8.18 -4.52
CA SER A 58 -14.29 9.08 -3.86
C SER A 58 -14.51 10.49 -4.38
N SER A 59 -14.53 11.48 -3.51
CA SER A 59 -14.37 12.89 -3.87
C SER A 59 -12.94 13.29 -3.55
N SER A 60 -12.01 12.90 -4.43
CA SER A 60 -10.62 13.26 -4.27
C SER A 60 -10.44 14.67 -4.80
N GLU A 61 -10.48 15.64 -3.92
CA GLU A 61 -9.99 16.99 -4.21
C GLU A 61 -8.57 17.05 -3.65
N SER A 62 -7.59 16.90 -4.51
CA SER A 62 -6.20 17.18 -4.15
C SER A 62 -5.97 18.68 -4.07
N SER A 63 -6.77 19.36 -3.26
CA SER A 63 -6.50 20.75 -2.98
C SER A 63 -5.30 20.82 -2.02
N PHE A 64 -4.13 21.13 -2.55
CA PHE A 64 -3.05 21.71 -1.75
C PHE A 64 -3.48 23.11 -1.31
N GLU A 65 -4.57 23.19 -0.54
CA GLU A 65 -4.93 24.45 0.10
C GLU A 65 -3.76 24.86 0.99
N SER A 66 -2.95 25.77 0.47
CA SER A 66 -1.94 26.43 1.28
C SER A 66 -2.66 27.23 2.36
N PRO A 67 -2.27 27.11 3.63
CA PRO A 67 -2.84 27.94 4.69
C PRO A 67 -2.53 29.41 4.39
N ASP A 68 -3.32 30.30 4.98
CA ASP A 68 -3.01 31.74 5.00
C ASP A 68 -1.56 31.94 5.44
N SER A 69 -0.71 32.24 4.49
CA SER A 69 0.73 32.41 4.68
C SER A 69 1.24 33.55 3.82
N ASP A 70 2.38 34.12 4.22
CA ASP A 70 3.07 35.13 3.42
C ASP A 70 3.40 34.60 2.01
N SER A 71 3.61 33.29 1.86
CA SER A 71 3.83 32.66 0.57
C SER A 71 2.57 32.70 -0.28
N LEU A 72 1.40 32.38 0.28
CA LEU A 72 0.12 32.44 -0.44
C LEU A 72 -0.17 33.90 -0.88
N ALA A 73 0.00 34.87 0.02
CA ALA A 73 -0.13 36.28 -0.33
C ALA A 73 0.84 36.69 -1.45
N GLY A 74 2.06 36.14 -1.46
CA GLY A 74 3.02 36.36 -2.55
C GLY A 74 2.54 35.77 -3.88
N PHE A 75 1.95 34.58 -3.86
CA PHE A 75 1.36 33.95 -5.04
C PHE A 75 0.14 34.73 -5.56
N GLU A 76 -0.74 35.18 -4.69
CA GLU A 76 -1.87 36.06 -5.10
C GLU A 76 -1.40 37.31 -5.80
N ILE A 77 -0.34 37.96 -5.29
CA ILE A 77 0.26 39.13 -5.94
C ILE A 77 0.83 38.75 -7.32
N LEU A 78 1.48 37.61 -7.45
CA LEU A 78 2.00 37.13 -8.74
C LEU A 78 0.86 36.84 -9.72
N LYS A 79 -0.19 36.18 -9.26
CA LYS A 79 -1.39 35.87 -10.04
C LYS A 79 -2.08 37.13 -10.54
N ASP A 80 -2.34 38.09 -9.66
CA ASP A 80 -3.02 39.35 -9.97
C ASP A 80 -2.24 40.25 -10.95
N ASN A 81 -0.90 40.17 -10.92
CA ASN A 81 -0.06 41.10 -11.73
C ASN A 81 0.57 40.43 -12.96
N PHE A 82 0.71 39.08 -12.97
CA PHE A 82 1.42 38.36 -14.03
C PHE A 82 0.55 37.24 -14.68
N GLY A 83 -0.71 37.11 -14.27
CA GLY A 83 -1.66 36.15 -14.82
C GLY A 83 -1.25 34.68 -14.59
N ALA A 84 -1.52 33.80 -15.56
CA ALA A 84 -1.28 32.36 -15.46
C ALA A 84 0.17 31.95 -15.12
N GLY A 85 1.15 32.83 -15.31
CA GLY A 85 2.53 32.59 -14.85
C GLY A 85 2.72 32.48 -13.33
N GLY A 86 1.63 32.62 -12.54
CA GLY A 86 1.57 32.34 -11.09
C GLY A 86 0.78 31.10 -10.73
N SER A 87 0.33 30.29 -11.71
CA SER A 87 -0.39 29.05 -11.44
C SER A 87 0.50 28.01 -10.77
N PHE A 88 -0.04 27.32 -9.75
CA PHE A 88 0.62 26.15 -9.14
C PHE A 88 0.64 24.95 -10.09
N LEU A 89 -0.31 24.88 -11.03
CA LEU A 89 -0.41 23.84 -12.03
C LEU A 89 0.29 24.30 -13.30
N SER A 90 1.51 23.87 -13.48
CA SER A 90 2.29 24.13 -14.69
C SER A 90 3.04 22.88 -15.12
N GLY A 91 3.30 22.79 -16.42
CA GLY A 91 4.07 21.74 -17.02
C GLY A 91 5.01 22.27 -18.09
N SER A 92 5.79 21.37 -18.65
CA SER A 92 6.67 21.69 -19.77
C SER A 92 6.86 20.47 -20.67
N VAL A 93 6.97 20.71 -21.96
CA VAL A 93 7.47 19.74 -22.93
C VAL A 93 8.89 20.15 -23.28
N VAL A 94 9.87 19.36 -22.86
CA VAL A 94 11.29 19.59 -23.08
C VAL A 94 11.74 18.68 -24.22
N PHE A 95 12.56 19.20 -25.12
CA PHE A 95 13.13 18.39 -26.19
C PHE A 95 14.60 18.75 -26.46
N GLU A 96 15.35 17.70 -26.77
CA GLU A 96 16.75 17.78 -27.19
C GLU A 96 16.85 17.32 -28.65
N ALA A 97 17.56 18.06 -29.47
CA ALA A 97 17.74 17.76 -30.88
C ALA A 97 19.23 17.74 -31.27
N GLU A 98 19.72 16.59 -31.78
CA GLU A 98 21.12 16.43 -32.21
C GLU A 98 21.48 17.35 -33.41
N GLN A 99 20.54 17.68 -34.22
CA GLN A 99 20.67 18.64 -35.33
C GLN A 99 20.46 20.10 -34.95
N GLY A 100 20.14 20.34 -33.64
CA GLY A 100 19.79 21.63 -33.08
C GLY A 100 18.31 21.96 -33.18
N VAL A 101 17.77 22.64 -32.16
CA VAL A 101 16.32 23.00 -32.07
C VAL A 101 15.89 24.01 -33.14
N GLY A 102 16.84 24.68 -33.82
CA GLY A 102 16.59 25.62 -34.93
C GLY A 102 16.49 24.95 -36.28
N ASP A 103 16.76 23.65 -36.44
CA ASP A 103 16.61 22.91 -37.67
C ASP A 103 15.19 23.02 -38.21
N ALA A 104 15.03 23.04 -39.54
CA ALA A 104 13.74 23.30 -40.16
C ALA A 104 12.74 22.15 -39.93
N GLU A 105 13.21 20.91 -39.95
CA GLU A 105 12.38 19.72 -39.74
C GLU A 105 11.99 19.62 -38.27
N VAL A 106 12.94 19.81 -37.35
CA VAL A 106 12.68 19.86 -35.89
C VAL A 106 11.65 20.94 -35.55
N LYS A 107 11.86 22.16 -36.08
CA LYS A 107 10.94 23.27 -35.86
C LYS A 107 9.54 22.99 -36.38
N SER A 108 9.42 22.37 -37.58
CA SER A 108 8.13 22.05 -38.19
C SER A 108 7.39 20.99 -37.34
N THR A 109 8.06 19.91 -36.99
CA THR A 109 7.48 18.78 -36.20
C THR A 109 7.07 19.25 -34.84
N MET A 110 7.97 19.93 -34.11
CA MET A 110 7.67 20.43 -32.77
C MET A 110 6.57 21.50 -32.75
N SER A 111 6.52 22.37 -33.81
CA SER A 111 5.40 23.32 -33.89
C SER A 111 4.06 22.62 -34.12
N GLY A 112 4.03 21.54 -34.92
CA GLY A 112 2.84 20.71 -35.07
C GLY A 112 2.36 20.09 -33.75
N LEU A 113 3.29 19.48 -32.98
CA LEU A 113 2.99 18.96 -31.64
C LEU A 113 2.46 20.06 -30.70
N PHE A 114 3.08 21.22 -30.69
CA PHE A 114 2.64 22.34 -29.86
C PHE A 114 1.27 22.90 -30.26
N ASP A 115 0.94 22.88 -31.54
CA ASP A 115 -0.39 23.29 -32.01
C ASP A 115 -1.48 22.29 -31.58
N GLU A 116 -1.17 20.96 -31.58
CA GLU A 116 -2.07 19.93 -31.07
C GLU A 116 -2.27 20.06 -29.55
N ILE A 117 -1.19 20.29 -28.80
CA ILE A 117 -1.26 20.49 -27.34
C ILE A 117 -2.03 21.78 -27.04
N ALA A 118 -1.79 22.86 -27.78
CA ALA A 118 -2.49 24.14 -27.57
C ALA A 118 -4.00 24.08 -27.94
N ALA A 119 -4.48 22.98 -28.52
CA ALA A 119 -5.90 22.78 -28.82
C ALA A 119 -6.74 22.41 -27.57
N PHE A 120 -6.12 22.04 -26.45
CA PHE A 120 -6.82 21.86 -25.19
C PHE A 120 -7.28 23.21 -24.65
N GLU A 121 -8.58 23.33 -24.33
CA GLU A 121 -9.18 24.61 -23.90
C GLU A 121 -8.68 25.06 -22.50
N GLU A 122 -8.23 24.11 -21.70
CA GLU A 122 -7.84 24.33 -20.29
C GLU A 122 -6.38 24.76 -20.09
N ILE A 123 -5.61 24.92 -21.19
CA ILE A 123 -4.19 25.26 -21.10
C ILE A 123 -3.78 26.44 -21.97
N THR A 124 -2.75 27.11 -21.52
CA THR A 124 -2.03 28.12 -22.32
C THR A 124 -0.60 27.63 -22.59
N LEU A 125 -0.28 27.33 -23.85
CA LEU A 125 1.05 26.89 -24.25
C LEU A 125 1.89 28.08 -24.74
N THR A 126 3.10 28.22 -24.19
CA THR A 126 4.12 29.15 -24.67
C THR A 126 5.21 28.38 -25.42
N SER A 127 5.18 28.41 -26.75
CA SER A 127 6.18 27.77 -27.59
C SER A 127 7.53 28.48 -27.53
N PRO A 128 8.68 27.76 -27.55
CA PRO A 128 10.01 28.36 -27.65
C PRO A 128 10.23 29.14 -28.97
N TYR A 129 9.43 28.86 -29.99
CA TYR A 129 9.50 29.52 -31.30
C TYR A 129 8.63 30.77 -31.38
N SER A 130 7.87 31.10 -30.36
CA SER A 130 7.08 32.31 -30.28
C SER A 130 7.94 33.50 -29.83
N SER A 131 7.48 34.73 -30.15
CA SER A 131 8.17 35.94 -29.70
C SER A 131 8.27 36.05 -28.15
N ILE A 132 7.29 35.50 -27.44
CA ILE A 132 7.28 35.41 -25.99
C ILE A 132 8.30 34.38 -25.51
N GLY A 133 8.37 33.21 -26.17
CA GLY A 133 9.33 32.15 -25.85
C GLY A 133 10.77 32.61 -26.05
N GLU A 134 11.06 33.33 -27.12
CA GLU A 134 12.38 33.96 -27.34
C GLU A 134 12.76 34.95 -26.23
N GLN A 135 11.82 35.80 -25.83
CA GLN A 135 12.05 36.76 -24.74
C GLN A 135 12.25 36.11 -23.36
N ARG A 136 11.57 34.97 -23.12
CA ARG A 136 11.70 34.18 -21.88
C ARG A 136 12.93 33.29 -21.89
N GLY A 137 13.61 33.12 -23.01
CA GLY A 137 14.80 32.28 -23.14
C GLY A 137 14.46 30.80 -23.04
N LEU A 138 13.35 30.36 -23.69
CA LEU A 138 12.92 28.96 -23.66
C LEU A 138 13.78 28.06 -24.56
N VAL A 139 14.80 28.58 -25.21
CA VAL A 139 15.86 27.87 -25.94
C VAL A 139 17.16 28.00 -25.17
N ALA A 140 17.83 26.87 -24.92
CA ALA A 140 19.14 26.87 -24.26
C ALA A 140 20.18 27.63 -25.12
N PRO A 141 21.18 28.31 -24.52
CA PRO A 141 22.16 29.12 -25.24
C PRO A 141 22.99 28.34 -26.26
N ASP A 142 23.13 27.03 -26.09
CA ASP A 142 23.85 26.11 -26.99
C ASP A 142 22.98 25.69 -28.20
N GLY A 143 21.68 25.92 -28.17
CA GLY A 143 20.74 25.60 -29.22
C GLY A 143 20.41 24.11 -29.38
N TRP A 144 20.75 23.27 -28.42
CA TRP A 144 20.46 21.83 -28.46
C TRP A 144 19.18 21.45 -27.75
N ILE A 145 18.80 22.22 -26.72
CA ILE A 145 17.64 21.95 -25.87
C ILE A 145 16.70 23.16 -25.90
N ALA A 146 15.41 22.87 -25.97
CA ALA A 146 14.37 23.86 -25.76
C ALA A 146 13.17 23.24 -25.02
N TYR A 147 12.30 24.11 -24.51
CA TYR A 147 11.07 23.65 -23.90
C TYR A 147 9.89 24.57 -24.22
N ALA A 148 8.69 24.00 -24.29
CA ALA A 148 7.45 24.75 -24.27
C ALA A 148 6.90 24.76 -22.84
N SER A 149 6.44 25.93 -22.38
CA SER A 149 5.76 26.05 -21.07
C SER A 149 4.27 25.83 -21.24
N ILE A 150 3.68 25.03 -20.36
CA ILE A 150 2.25 24.77 -20.27
C ILE A 150 1.75 25.34 -18.95
N ASP A 151 0.85 26.27 -19.02
CA ASP A 151 0.18 26.88 -17.87
C ASP A 151 -1.30 26.47 -17.91
N PHE A 152 -1.81 25.89 -16.82
CA PHE A 152 -3.22 25.48 -16.72
C PHE A 152 -4.09 26.66 -16.27
N ASP A 153 -5.33 26.66 -16.75
CA ASP A 153 -6.33 27.65 -16.34
C ASP A 153 -6.68 27.49 -14.86
N GLU A 154 -7.09 28.60 -14.25
CA GLU A 154 -7.41 28.69 -12.81
C GLU A 154 -8.49 27.69 -12.33
N ASN A 155 -9.37 27.27 -13.24
CA ASN A 155 -10.47 26.35 -12.93
C ASN A 155 -10.12 24.88 -13.18
N THR A 156 -8.91 24.59 -13.66
CA THR A 156 -8.47 23.22 -13.92
C THR A 156 -8.03 22.59 -12.60
N ASP A 157 -8.68 21.51 -12.21
CA ASP A 157 -8.27 20.72 -11.05
C ASP A 157 -7.10 19.75 -11.41
N GLU A 158 -6.43 19.21 -10.40
CA GLU A 158 -5.29 18.30 -10.59
C GLU A 158 -5.68 17.02 -11.34
N VAL A 159 -6.91 16.52 -11.17
CA VAL A 159 -7.39 15.32 -11.86
C VAL A 159 -7.48 15.59 -13.35
N ARG A 160 -8.08 16.73 -13.73
CA ARG A 160 -8.18 17.12 -15.14
C ARG A 160 -6.81 17.44 -15.74
N ALA A 161 -5.92 18.10 -14.98
CA ALA A 161 -4.55 18.36 -15.41
C ALA A 161 -3.77 17.05 -15.67
N SER A 162 -3.91 16.04 -14.80
CA SER A 162 -3.32 14.72 -14.99
C SER A 162 -3.92 13.95 -16.18
N GLU A 163 -5.23 14.10 -16.46
CA GLU A 163 -5.84 13.54 -17.67
C GLU A 163 -5.25 14.16 -18.94
N ILE A 164 -5.15 15.48 -18.97
CA ILE A 164 -4.51 16.21 -20.09
C ILE A 164 -3.04 15.79 -20.21
N GLY A 165 -2.33 15.61 -19.10
CA GLY A 165 -0.95 15.13 -19.10
C GLY A 165 -0.81 13.79 -19.81
N ARG A 166 -1.71 12.81 -19.56
CA ARG A 166 -1.72 11.52 -20.25
C ARG A 166 -2.04 11.65 -21.75
N GLU A 167 -2.93 12.56 -22.11
CA GLU A 167 -3.24 12.81 -23.52
C GLU A 167 -2.03 13.44 -24.22
N ILE A 168 -1.30 14.36 -23.56
CA ILE A 168 -0.05 14.94 -24.06
C ILE A 168 1.04 13.87 -24.19
N ASP A 169 1.16 12.96 -23.24
CA ASP A 169 2.13 11.86 -23.29
C ASP A 169 1.92 10.98 -24.52
N VAL A 170 0.66 10.64 -24.82
CA VAL A 170 0.30 9.91 -26.05
C VAL A 170 0.69 10.70 -27.32
N LEU A 171 0.48 12.03 -27.34
CA LEU A 171 0.89 12.87 -28.47
C LEU A 171 2.42 12.88 -28.64
N VAL A 172 3.15 12.93 -27.52
CA VAL A 172 4.62 12.86 -27.53
C VAL A 172 5.12 11.51 -28.01
N GLU A 173 4.53 10.40 -27.52
CA GLU A 173 4.92 9.03 -27.95
C GLU A 173 4.73 8.79 -29.45
N VAL A 174 3.71 9.38 -30.07
CA VAL A 174 3.47 9.22 -31.52
C VAL A 174 4.28 10.21 -32.36
N THR A 175 4.92 11.19 -31.74
CA THR A 175 5.76 12.20 -32.42
C THR A 175 7.20 11.70 -32.45
N GLU A 176 7.50 10.81 -33.44
CA GLU A 176 8.86 10.30 -33.67
C GLU A 176 9.61 11.22 -34.65
N LEU A 177 10.82 11.64 -34.25
CA LEU A 177 11.76 12.33 -35.12
C LEU A 177 13.18 11.87 -34.82
N ASP A 178 13.91 11.44 -35.85
CA ASP A 178 15.27 10.94 -35.73
C ASP A 178 16.19 12.01 -35.09
N GLY A 179 16.90 11.64 -34.01
CA GLY A 179 17.81 12.53 -33.28
C GLY A 179 17.14 13.58 -32.41
N VAL A 180 15.83 13.41 -32.14
CA VAL A 180 15.10 14.26 -31.17
C VAL A 180 14.56 13.40 -30.04
N ASN A 181 14.86 13.79 -28.81
CA ASN A 181 14.31 13.21 -27.61
C ASN A 181 13.33 14.21 -26.98
N ILE A 182 12.10 13.78 -26.70
CA ILE A 182 11.03 14.62 -26.16
C ILE A 182 10.62 14.04 -24.82
N GLU A 183 10.58 14.87 -23.78
CA GLU A 183 10.17 14.51 -22.43
C GLU A 183 9.15 15.52 -21.90
N ILE A 184 8.19 15.05 -21.13
CA ILE A 184 7.24 15.92 -20.43
C ILE A 184 7.61 16.01 -18.95
N GLY A 185 7.38 17.15 -18.35
CA GLY A 185 7.68 17.39 -16.94
C GLY A 185 6.84 18.51 -16.35
N GLY A 186 6.96 18.65 -15.04
CA GLY A 186 6.18 19.61 -14.25
C GLY A 186 5.14 18.95 -13.38
N ALA A 187 4.80 19.60 -12.25
CA ALA A 187 3.96 19.02 -11.23
C ALA A 187 2.55 18.63 -11.72
N ALA A 188 2.04 19.34 -12.71
CA ALA A 188 0.71 19.10 -13.26
C ALA A 188 0.66 17.94 -14.29
N LEU A 189 1.76 17.68 -14.99
CA LEU A 189 1.85 16.67 -16.04
C LEU A 189 2.53 15.38 -15.57
N ALA A 190 3.27 15.43 -14.46
CA ALA A 190 3.94 14.26 -13.92
C ALA A 190 2.90 13.27 -13.39
N GLU A 191 2.81 12.10 -13.98
CA GLU A 191 2.17 10.97 -13.35
C GLU A 191 2.96 10.61 -12.09
N PHE A 192 2.41 10.97 -10.93
CA PHE A 192 2.95 10.43 -9.68
C PHE A 192 2.45 8.99 -9.55
N GLU A 193 3.07 8.08 -10.29
CA GLU A 193 2.96 6.66 -9.97
C GLU A 193 3.83 6.38 -8.74
N PRO A 194 3.23 6.23 -7.55
CA PRO A 194 4.00 5.81 -6.40
C PRO A 194 4.58 4.44 -6.74
N PRO A 195 5.91 4.24 -6.57
CA PRO A 195 6.51 2.94 -6.85
C PRO A 195 5.74 1.89 -6.04
N GLU A 196 5.47 0.72 -6.65
CA GLU A 196 4.78 -0.41 -5.99
C GLU A 196 5.64 -1.00 -4.85
N SER A 197 6.17 -0.12 -4.01
CA SER A 197 7.06 -0.40 -2.88
C SER A 197 6.41 -1.32 -1.85
N GLU A 198 5.07 -1.28 -1.75
CA GLU A 198 4.29 -2.16 -0.88
C GLU A 198 4.45 -3.62 -1.28
N LEU A 199 4.47 -3.92 -2.56
CA LEU A 199 4.66 -5.28 -3.07
C LEU A 199 6.09 -5.77 -2.85
N ILE A 200 7.07 -4.88 -3.02
CA ILE A 200 8.47 -5.17 -2.68
C ILE A 200 8.60 -5.44 -1.17
N GLY A 201 8.03 -4.58 -0.34
CA GLY A 201 7.99 -4.74 1.11
C GLY A 201 7.30 -6.05 1.53
N LEU A 202 6.17 -6.39 0.91
CA LEU A 202 5.46 -7.64 1.16
C LEU A 202 6.27 -8.87 0.73
N ALA A 203 6.99 -8.81 -0.40
CA ALA A 203 7.88 -9.88 -0.83
C ALA A 203 8.98 -10.16 0.20
N PHE A 204 9.64 -9.10 0.70
CA PHE A 204 10.62 -9.25 1.78
C PHE A 204 10.00 -9.77 3.07
N ALA A 205 8.80 -9.32 3.44
CA ALA A 205 8.08 -9.82 4.61
C ALA A 205 7.80 -11.32 4.50
N VAL A 206 7.36 -11.81 3.34
CA VAL A 206 7.18 -13.26 3.07
C VAL A 206 8.47 -14.03 3.31
N VAL A 207 9.59 -13.55 2.76
CA VAL A 207 10.90 -14.21 2.91
C VAL A 207 11.34 -14.22 4.38
N ILE A 208 11.32 -13.06 5.04
CA ILE A 208 11.76 -12.95 6.44
C ILE A 208 10.90 -13.79 7.37
N LEU A 209 9.56 -13.74 7.22
CA LEU A 209 8.65 -14.49 8.07
C LEU A 209 8.78 -16.01 7.85
N ILE A 210 9.03 -16.45 6.61
CA ILE A 210 9.26 -17.89 6.36
C ILE A 210 10.59 -18.36 6.95
N LEU A 211 11.63 -17.51 6.89
CA LEU A 211 12.92 -17.79 7.53
C LEU A 211 12.79 -17.80 9.07
N ALA A 212 12.03 -16.87 9.63
CA ALA A 212 11.81 -16.79 11.08
C ALA A 212 10.96 -17.93 11.62
N PHE A 213 9.84 -18.22 10.97
CA PHE A 213 8.88 -19.18 11.45
C PHE A 213 9.08 -20.60 10.92
N GLY A 214 9.60 -20.72 9.71
CA GLY A 214 9.74 -22.00 9.04
C GLY A 214 8.42 -22.67 8.65
N SER A 215 7.28 -22.00 8.83
CA SER A 215 5.94 -22.51 8.55
C SER A 215 5.13 -21.49 7.75
N VAL A 216 4.52 -21.96 6.67
CA VAL A 216 3.69 -21.11 5.79
C VAL A 216 2.44 -20.60 6.49
N LEU A 217 1.82 -21.42 7.35
CA LEU A 217 0.67 -20.97 8.14
C LEU A 217 1.07 -19.90 9.16
N ALA A 218 2.21 -20.10 9.84
CA ALA A 218 2.71 -19.11 10.80
C ALA A 218 3.07 -17.78 10.11
N MET A 219 3.62 -17.81 8.88
CA MET A 219 3.89 -16.65 8.05
C MET A 219 2.58 -16.01 7.54
N GLY A 220 1.66 -16.82 7.05
CA GLY A 220 0.42 -16.35 6.42
C GLY A 220 -0.55 -15.67 7.38
N LEU A 221 -0.50 -16.00 8.68
CA LEU A 221 -1.36 -15.37 9.68
C LEU A 221 -1.11 -13.86 9.84
N PRO A 222 0.13 -13.38 10.08
CA PRO A 222 0.44 -11.96 10.14
C PRO A 222 0.10 -11.23 8.84
N ILE A 223 0.50 -11.79 7.71
CA ILE A 223 0.25 -11.19 6.40
C ILE A 223 -1.25 -11.09 6.13
N GLY A 224 -2.01 -12.16 6.37
CA GLY A 224 -3.46 -12.16 6.17
C GLY A 224 -4.17 -11.12 7.03
N VAL A 225 -3.80 -10.98 8.30
CA VAL A 225 -4.37 -9.99 9.20
C VAL A 225 -4.04 -8.57 8.74
N ALA A 226 -2.78 -8.33 8.35
CA ALA A 226 -2.35 -7.03 7.85
C ALA A 226 -3.10 -6.63 6.57
N LEU A 227 -3.22 -7.55 5.59
CA LEU A 227 -3.96 -7.29 4.34
C LEU A 227 -5.44 -6.99 4.58
N PHE A 228 -6.11 -7.72 5.50
CA PHE A 228 -7.49 -7.38 5.89
C PHE A 228 -7.59 -6.00 6.53
N GLY A 229 -6.68 -5.69 7.45
CA GLY A 229 -6.65 -4.40 8.13
C GLY A 229 -6.37 -3.24 7.17
N VAL A 230 -5.38 -3.39 6.31
CA VAL A 230 -5.01 -2.39 5.29
C VAL A 230 -6.14 -2.21 4.27
N GLY A 231 -6.74 -3.31 3.76
CA GLY A 231 -7.83 -3.21 2.79
C GLY A 231 -9.04 -2.44 3.35
N ILE A 232 -9.42 -2.67 4.60
CA ILE A 232 -10.49 -1.89 5.26
C ILE A 232 -10.00 -0.46 5.53
N GLY A 233 -8.73 -0.27 5.91
CA GLY A 233 -8.13 1.03 6.14
C GLY A 233 -8.19 1.92 4.90
N VAL A 234 -7.68 1.41 3.78
CA VAL A 234 -7.72 2.07 2.46
C VAL A 234 -9.15 2.41 2.05
N GLY A 235 -10.06 1.44 2.10
CA GLY A 235 -11.46 1.72 1.78
C GLY A 235 -12.11 2.75 2.72
N THR A 236 -11.72 2.77 4.00
CA THR A 236 -12.19 3.78 4.96
C THR A 236 -11.62 5.16 4.62
N ILE A 237 -10.34 5.27 4.24
CA ILE A 237 -9.73 6.52 3.78
C ILE A 237 -10.50 7.04 2.56
N THR A 238 -10.75 6.19 1.56
CA THR A 238 -11.53 6.55 0.36
C THR A 238 -12.92 7.07 0.70
N LEU A 239 -13.60 6.49 1.68
CA LEU A 239 -14.90 7.02 2.14
C LEU A 239 -14.76 8.36 2.88
N LEU A 240 -13.68 8.57 3.63
CA LEU A 240 -13.42 9.81 4.36
C LEU A 240 -13.12 10.99 3.43
N THR A 241 -12.66 10.75 2.18
CA THR A 241 -12.46 11.84 1.21
C THR A 241 -13.75 12.61 0.93
N ASN A 242 -14.92 12.00 1.14
CA ASN A 242 -16.23 12.66 0.99
C ASN A 242 -16.57 13.62 2.15
N VAL A 243 -15.79 13.64 3.21
CA VAL A 243 -16.07 14.41 4.45
C VAL A 243 -14.95 15.41 4.76
N MET A 244 -13.74 15.10 4.33
CA MET A 244 -12.55 15.94 4.57
C MET A 244 -11.56 15.80 3.43
N SER A 245 -10.78 16.85 3.19
CA SER A 245 -9.70 16.81 2.19
C SER A 245 -8.60 15.83 2.64
N ILE A 246 -8.41 14.77 1.86
CA ILE A 246 -7.37 13.76 2.07
C ILE A 246 -6.60 13.63 0.76
N PRO A 247 -5.29 13.90 0.75
CA PRO A 247 -4.48 13.78 -0.46
C PRO A 247 -4.45 12.33 -0.98
N ASP A 248 -4.36 12.13 -2.28
CA ASP A 248 -4.39 10.79 -2.91
C ASP A 248 -3.30 9.87 -2.37
N PHE A 249 -2.09 10.38 -2.18
CA PHE A 249 -0.99 9.58 -1.65
C PHE A 249 -1.14 9.21 -0.15
N ALA A 250 -2.13 9.78 0.58
CA ALA A 250 -2.45 9.34 1.94
C ALA A 250 -2.88 7.86 1.98
N THR A 251 -3.52 7.39 0.92
CA THR A 251 -3.93 5.99 0.77
C THR A 251 -2.71 5.07 0.70
N THR A 252 -1.74 5.39 -0.15
CA THR A 252 -0.47 4.66 -0.27
C THR A 252 0.33 4.70 1.02
N LEU A 253 0.48 5.89 1.62
CA LEU A 253 1.18 6.04 2.91
C LEU A 253 0.49 5.25 4.02
N GLY A 254 -0.84 5.31 4.09
CA GLY A 254 -1.64 4.53 5.03
C GLY A 254 -1.48 3.02 4.84
N ALA A 255 -1.44 2.56 3.59
CA ALA A 255 -1.22 1.16 3.24
C ALA A 255 0.18 0.68 3.66
N MET A 256 1.23 1.45 3.34
CA MET A 256 2.62 1.14 3.72
C MET A 256 2.79 1.03 5.24
N ILE A 257 2.35 2.04 5.98
CA ILE A 257 2.45 2.05 7.45
C ILE A 257 1.59 0.93 8.04
N GLY A 258 0.34 0.79 7.55
CA GLY A 258 -0.59 -0.24 8.02
C GLY A 258 -0.10 -1.66 7.77
N LEU A 259 0.54 -1.92 6.62
CA LEU A 259 1.12 -3.23 6.30
C LEU A 259 2.26 -3.55 7.26
N GLY A 260 3.23 -2.64 7.44
CA GLY A 260 4.37 -2.84 8.33
C GLY A 260 3.92 -3.07 9.77
N VAL A 261 3.13 -2.14 10.31
CA VAL A 261 2.62 -2.18 11.68
C VAL A 261 1.72 -3.41 11.90
N GLY A 262 0.85 -3.74 10.92
CA GLY A 262 -0.05 -4.88 11.00
C GLY A 262 0.69 -6.22 11.05
N ILE A 263 1.74 -6.39 10.23
CA ILE A 263 2.59 -7.58 10.24
C ILE A 263 3.33 -7.68 11.57
N ASP A 264 3.93 -6.59 12.07
CA ASP A 264 4.70 -6.59 13.32
C ASP A 264 3.84 -6.92 14.53
N TYR A 265 2.63 -6.33 14.64
CA TYR A 265 1.71 -6.61 15.73
C TYR A 265 1.25 -8.07 15.73
N ALA A 266 0.89 -8.57 14.56
CA ALA A 266 0.47 -9.96 14.42
C ALA A 266 1.65 -10.91 14.66
N LEU A 267 2.86 -10.59 14.17
CA LEU A 267 4.09 -11.33 14.42
C LEU A 267 4.36 -11.50 15.93
N PHE A 268 4.23 -10.41 16.69
CA PHE A 268 4.48 -10.43 18.13
C PHE A 268 3.51 -11.37 18.86
N ILE A 269 2.22 -11.35 18.48
CA ILE A 269 1.20 -12.24 19.06
C ILE A 269 1.43 -13.69 18.64
N VAL A 270 1.73 -13.96 17.35
CA VAL A 270 2.00 -15.32 16.85
C VAL A 270 3.23 -15.93 17.53
N THR A 271 4.28 -15.14 17.75
CA THR A 271 5.48 -15.59 18.47
C THR A 271 5.14 -16.04 19.88
N ARG A 272 4.37 -15.26 20.62
CA ARG A 272 3.91 -15.63 21.99
C ARG A 272 2.99 -16.84 21.99
N TYR A 273 2.12 -16.97 21.01
CA TYR A 273 1.32 -18.19 20.83
C TYR A 273 2.20 -19.43 20.65
N ARG A 274 3.21 -19.35 19.76
CA ARG A 274 4.14 -20.46 19.50
C ARG A 274 4.98 -20.82 20.74
N GLU A 275 5.42 -19.86 21.51
CA GLU A 275 6.10 -20.10 22.78
C GLU A 275 5.19 -20.90 23.74
N GLY A 276 3.92 -20.54 23.83
CA GLY A 276 2.95 -21.25 24.67
C GLY A 276 2.71 -22.69 24.21
N THR A 277 2.51 -22.90 22.90
CA THR A 277 2.30 -24.26 22.36
C THR A 277 3.52 -25.14 22.53
N ARG A 278 4.74 -24.61 22.34
CA ARG A 278 6.00 -25.33 22.60
C ARG A 278 6.19 -25.67 24.07
N ALA A 279 5.69 -24.84 24.97
CA ALA A 279 5.66 -25.11 26.40
C ALA A 279 4.58 -26.13 26.81
N GLY A 280 3.86 -26.74 25.84
CA GLY A 280 2.87 -27.79 26.09
C GLY A 280 1.47 -27.25 26.41
N MET A 281 1.19 -25.96 26.22
CA MET A 281 -0.16 -25.41 26.42
C MET A 281 -1.10 -25.85 25.30
N SER A 282 -2.40 -25.95 25.60
CA SER A 282 -3.42 -26.09 24.58
C SER A 282 -3.43 -24.88 23.63
N SER A 283 -3.88 -25.04 22.37
CA SER A 283 -3.98 -23.93 21.44
C SER A 283 -4.85 -22.79 21.96
N HIS A 284 -5.89 -23.11 22.73
CA HIS A 284 -6.74 -22.12 23.38
C HIS A 284 -5.95 -21.32 24.45
N ASP A 285 -5.29 -22.01 25.38
CA ASP A 285 -4.59 -21.35 26.50
C ASP A 285 -3.37 -20.56 26.03
N ALA A 286 -2.65 -21.07 25.02
CA ALA A 286 -1.58 -20.35 24.36
C ALA A 286 -2.08 -19.06 23.68
N THR A 287 -3.26 -19.08 23.04
CA THR A 287 -3.88 -17.90 22.43
C THR A 287 -4.29 -16.90 23.51
N VAL A 288 -4.96 -17.35 24.57
CA VAL A 288 -5.38 -16.50 25.68
C VAL A 288 -4.17 -15.81 26.32
N ARG A 289 -3.10 -16.56 26.58
CA ARG A 289 -1.86 -16.03 27.13
C ARG A 289 -1.18 -15.04 26.17
N ALA A 290 -1.17 -15.32 24.87
CA ALA A 290 -0.59 -14.44 23.87
C ALA A 290 -1.30 -13.08 23.82
N ILE A 291 -2.65 -13.08 23.83
CA ILE A 291 -3.43 -11.84 23.86
C ILE A 291 -3.31 -11.12 25.21
N ASP A 292 -3.26 -11.85 26.31
CA ASP A 292 -3.12 -11.24 27.63
C ASP A 292 -1.75 -10.56 27.86
N THR A 293 -0.70 -11.03 27.18
CA THR A 293 0.66 -10.47 27.27
C THR A 293 1.00 -9.58 26.08
N ALA A 294 1.18 -10.16 24.91
CA ALA A 294 1.54 -9.45 23.69
C ALA A 294 0.43 -8.50 23.23
N GLY A 295 -0.85 -8.87 23.37
CA GLY A 295 -1.96 -8.03 22.96
C GLY A 295 -2.02 -6.70 23.72
N ARG A 296 -1.68 -6.68 25.01
CA ARG A 296 -1.55 -5.42 25.77
C ARG A 296 -0.46 -4.53 25.19
N ALA A 297 0.72 -5.09 24.92
CA ALA A 297 1.82 -4.34 24.34
C ALA A 297 1.46 -3.78 22.96
N VAL A 298 0.78 -4.57 22.12
CA VAL A 298 0.27 -4.16 20.82
C VAL A 298 -0.70 -2.99 20.93
N LEU A 299 -1.66 -3.05 21.87
CA LEU A 299 -2.58 -1.92 22.08
C LEU A 299 -1.84 -0.64 22.47
N PHE A 300 -0.95 -0.71 23.46
CA PHE A 300 -0.22 0.48 23.90
C PHE A 300 0.67 1.04 22.81
N ALA A 301 1.39 0.18 22.07
CA ALA A 301 2.21 0.60 20.96
C ALA A 301 1.35 1.22 19.83
N GLY A 302 0.28 0.54 19.42
CA GLY A 302 -0.61 1.03 18.36
C GLY A 302 -1.31 2.33 18.73
N LEU A 303 -1.78 2.45 19.98
CA LEU A 303 -2.40 3.69 20.46
C LEU A 303 -1.39 4.85 20.49
N THR A 304 -0.14 4.57 20.88
CA THR A 304 0.93 5.59 20.84
C THR A 304 1.19 6.06 19.40
N VAL A 305 1.24 5.15 18.42
CA VAL A 305 1.40 5.52 17.02
C VAL A 305 0.21 6.35 16.52
N VAL A 306 -1.02 5.93 16.82
CA VAL A 306 -2.23 6.68 16.42
C VAL A 306 -2.22 8.09 17.02
N ILE A 307 -1.92 8.22 18.33
CA ILE A 307 -1.85 9.54 18.97
C ILE A 307 -0.74 10.39 18.37
N SER A 308 0.42 9.81 18.08
CA SER A 308 1.54 10.54 17.47
C SER A 308 1.19 11.05 16.05
N LEU A 309 0.52 10.22 15.25
CA LEU A 309 0.05 10.62 13.91
C LEU A 309 -0.99 11.75 14.02
N LEU A 310 -1.98 11.61 14.90
CA LEU A 310 -2.97 12.65 15.14
C LEU A 310 -2.37 13.92 15.74
N GLY A 311 -1.20 13.85 16.37
CA GLY A 311 -0.43 15.01 16.84
C GLY A 311 -0.04 15.96 15.70
N MET A 312 0.02 15.50 14.44
CA MET A 312 0.29 16.33 13.27
C MET A 312 -0.80 17.40 13.03
N PHE A 313 -2.02 17.22 13.59
CA PHE A 313 -3.08 18.23 13.56
C PHE A 313 -2.67 19.58 14.20
N VAL A 314 -1.66 19.57 15.07
CA VAL A 314 -1.10 20.80 15.66
C VAL A 314 -0.52 21.74 14.58
N MET A 315 -0.13 21.20 13.42
CA MET A 315 0.40 21.98 12.31
C MET A 315 -0.69 22.77 11.55
N GLN A 316 -1.97 22.42 11.74
CA GLN A 316 -3.15 23.09 11.16
C GLN A 316 -3.11 23.19 9.62
N LEU A 317 -2.40 22.28 8.96
CA LEU A 317 -2.33 22.17 7.50
C LEU A 317 -3.33 21.10 7.04
N ALA A 318 -4.30 21.47 6.19
CA ALA A 318 -5.36 20.55 5.73
C ALA A 318 -4.78 19.28 5.13
N PHE A 319 -3.81 19.41 4.25
CA PHE A 319 -3.05 18.33 3.65
C PHE A 319 -2.39 17.38 4.68
N ILE A 320 -1.71 17.93 5.70
CA ILE A 320 -1.06 17.14 6.75
C ILE A 320 -2.10 16.44 7.62
N ASN A 321 -3.23 17.11 7.91
CA ASN A 321 -4.33 16.54 8.66
C ASN A 321 -4.95 15.33 7.92
N GLY A 322 -5.10 15.44 6.59
CA GLY A 322 -5.54 14.34 5.74
C GLY A 322 -4.62 13.13 5.82
N LEU A 323 -3.29 13.33 5.68
CA LEU A 323 -2.28 12.30 5.82
C LEU A 323 -2.31 11.63 7.20
N ALA A 324 -2.34 12.45 8.24
CA ALA A 324 -2.37 11.98 9.63
C ALA A 324 -3.61 11.12 9.88
N THR A 325 -4.77 11.55 9.37
CA THR A 325 -6.04 10.80 9.50
C THR A 325 -5.96 9.46 8.78
N GLY A 326 -5.53 9.44 7.53
CA GLY A 326 -5.41 8.22 6.73
C GLY A 326 -4.50 7.18 7.39
N ALA A 327 -3.29 7.60 7.78
CA ALA A 327 -2.35 6.73 8.46
C ALA A 327 -2.87 6.26 9.84
N ALA A 328 -3.43 7.16 10.65
CA ALA A 328 -3.95 6.81 11.97
C ALA A 328 -5.13 5.82 11.91
N VAL A 329 -6.06 6.02 10.98
CA VAL A 329 -7.20 5.12 10.75
C VAL A 329 -6.71 3.73 10.35
N THR A 330 -5.79 3.63 9.40
CA THR A 330 -5.26 2.35 8.95
C THR A 330 -4.52 1.61 10.07
N VAL A 331 -3.69 2.31 10.84
CA VAL A 331 -3.01 1.73 12.02
C VAL A 331 -4.02 1.26 13.07
N ALA A 332 -5.05 2.04 13.36
CA ALA A 332 -6.07 1.66 14.33
C ALA A 332 -6.82 0.39 13.88
N ILE A 333 -7.21 0.29 12.61
CA ILE A 333 -7.90 -0.87 12.04
C ILE A 333 -7.00 -2.11 12.07
N THR A 334 -5.74 -2.00 11.66
CA THR A 334 -4.78 -3.12 11.66
C THR A 334 -4.45 -3.59 13.08
N MET A 335 -4.38 -2.67 14.04
CA MET A 335 -4.24 -3.00 15.46
C MET A 335 -5.44 -3.81 15.97
N VAL A 336 -6.67 -3.36 15.69
CA VAL A 336 -7.90 -4.07 16.07
C VAL A 336 -7.98 -5.43 15.38
N ALA A 337 -7.57 -5.54 14.11
CA ALA A 337 -7.47 -6.81 13.40
C ALA A 337 -6.49 -7.77 14.08
N SER A 338 -5.32 -7.29 14.48
CA SER A 338 -4.33 -8.10 15.19
C SER A 338 -4.84 -8.61 16.55
N LEU A 339 -5.66 -7.83 17.24
CA LEU A 339 -6.21 -8.19 18.56
C LEU A 339 -7.45 -9.09 18.48
N THR A 340 -8.18 -9.11 17.37
CA THR A 340 -9.47 -9.81 17.24
C THR A 340 -9.49 -10.85 16.14
N LEU A 341 -9.09 -10.51 14.91
CA LEU A 341 -9.07 -11.42 13.78
C LEU A 341 -7.99 -12.48 13.94
N LEU A 342 -6.78 -12.09 14.37
CA LEU A 342 -5.67 -13.01 14.53
C LEU A 342 -5.96 -14.19 15.47
N PRO A 343 -6.46 -13.97 16.72
CA PRO A 343 -6.81 -15.08 17.60
C PRO A 343 -7.92 -15.98 17.04
N ALA A 344 -8.84 -15.44 16.23
CA ALA A 344 -9.83 -16.24 15.52
C ALA A 344 -9.16 -17.12 14.44
N LEU A 345 -8.24 -16.56 13.65
CA LEU A 345 -7.49 -17.31 12.63
C LEU A 345 -6.59 -18.38 13.26
N ILE A 346 -5.92 -18.08 14.39
CA ILE A 346 -5.17 -19.07 15.16
C ILE A 346 -6.11 -20.21 15.61
N GLY A 347 -7.35 -19.89 16.00
CA GLY A 347 -8.35 -20.89 16.36
C GLY A 347 -8.73 -21.84 15.21
N PHE A 348 -8.64 -21.41 13.94
CA PHE A 348 -8.82 -22.29 12.78
C PHE A 348 -7.56 -23.09 12.45
N ALA A 349 -6.39 -22.46 12.54
CA ALA A 349 -5.13 -23.09 12.22
C ALA A 349 -4.72 -24.15 13.28
N GLY A 350 -4.97 -23.85 14.55
CA GLY A 350 -4.68 -24.75 15.68
C GLY A 350 -3.21 -25.22 15.69
N PRO A 351 -2.93 -26.51 16.02
CA PRO A 351 -1.56 -27.03 16.05
C PRO A 351 -0.85 -27.03 14.70
N ARG A 352 -1.60 -26.89 13.61
CA ARG A 352 -1.03 -26.86 12.24
C ARG A 352 -0.14 -25.66 11.97
N VAL A 353 -0.17 -24.63 12.80
CA VAL A 353 0.73 -23.46 12.72
C VAL A 353 2.20 -23.87 12.80
N GLU A 354 2.52 -24.96 13.50
CA GLU A 354 3.90 -25.49 13.64
C GLU A 354 4.31 -26.44 12.50
N VAL A 355 3.37 -26.87 11.65
CA VAL A 355 3.64 -27.86 10.61
C VAL A 355 4.25 -27.18 9.38
N THR A 356 5.44 -27.62 9.02
CA THR A 356 6.14 -27.17 7.80
C THR A 356 6.15 -28.28 6.76
N ARG A 357 5.77 -27.96 5.52
CA ARG A 357 5.79 -28.89 4.40
C ARG A 357 6.58 -28.28 3.24
N TRP A 358 7.34 -29.10 2.51
CA TRP A 358 8.15 -28.63 1.37
C TRP A 358 7.34 -27.85 0.35
N ARG A 359 6.15 -28.33 -0.01
CA ARG A 359 5.26 -27.63 -0.96
C ARG A 359 4.98 -26.19 -0.55
N GLY A 360 4.74 -25.95 0.75
CA GLY A 360 4.43 -24.63 1.26
C GLY A 360 5.62 -23.66 1.14
N LEU A 361 6.83 -24.14 1.46
CA LEU A 361 8.05 -23.34 1.34
C LEU A 361 8.33 -22.93 -0.11
N ILE A 362 8.19 -23.88 -1.05
CA ILE A 362 8.39 -23.64 -2.48
C ILE A 362 7.34 -22.63 -3.00
N MET A 363 6.07 -22.84 -2.65
CA MET A 363 5.00 -21.91 -3.04
C MET A 363 5.24 -20.50 -2.51
N ALA A 364 5.61 -20.36 -1.25
CA ALA A 364 5.90 -19.05 -0.66
C ALA A 364 7.12 -18.39 -1.30
N GLY A 365 8.15 -19.17 -1.68
CA GLY A 365 9.28 -18.67 -2.46
C GLY A 365 8.85 -18.10 -3.81
N PHE A 366 8.02 -18.83 -4.55
CA PHE A 366 7.48 -18.33 -5.83
C PHE A 366 6.58 -17.10 -5.66
N ILE A 367 5.74 -17.07 -4.61
CA ILE A 367 4.92 -15.89 -4.30
C ILE A 367 5.80 -14.67 -4.02
N ALA A 368 6.87 -14.83 -3.21
CA ALA A 368 7.78 -13.74 -2.92
C ALA A 368 8.47 -13.19 -4.18
N VAL A 369 8.93 -14.09 -5.08
CA VAL A 369 9.54 -13.66 -6.34
C VAL A 369 8.51 -13.03 -7.28
N ALA A 370 7.26 -13.54 -7.32
CA ALA A 370 6.19 -12.94 -8.11
C ALA A 370 5.87 -11.51 -7.63
N LEU A 371 5.73 -11.31 -6.32
CA LEU A 371 5.51 -9.98 -5.72
C LEU A 371 6.67 -9.02 -6.02
N LEU A 372 7.91 -9.50 -5.90
CA LEU A 372 9.08 -8.71 -6.25
C LEU A 372 9.10 -8.33 -7.72
N ALA A 373 8.72 -9.25 -8.60
CA ALA A 373 8.69 -9.00 -10.04
C ALA A 373 7.61 -7.96 -10.42
N VAL A 374 6.43 -7.99 -9.76
CA VAL A 374 5.40 -6.94 -9.94
C VAL A 374 5.95 -5.60 -9.47
N GLY A 375 6.48 -5.52 -8.24
CA GLY A 375 6.99 -4.28 -7.69
C GLY A 375 8.21 -3.69 -8.42
N LEU A 376 8.85 -4.46 -9.30
CA LEU A 376 9.92 -4.02 -10.20
C LEU A 376 9.43 -3.79 -11.65
N GLY A 377 8.12 -3.88 -11.91
CA GLY A 377 7.53 -3.67 -13.24
C GLY A 377 7.66 -4.86 -14.21
N PHE A 378 8.17 -6.03 -13.77
CA PHE A 378 8.34 -7.20 -14.62
C PHE A 378 7.08 -8.10 -14.66
N GLN A 379 5.97 -7.59 -15.20
CA GLN A 379 4.67 -8.27 -15.24
C GLN A 379 4.71 -9.71 -15.81
N PRO A 380 5.40 -10.01 -16.94
CA PRO A 380 5.46 -11.38 -17.46
C PRO A 380 6.16 -12.36 -16.52
N ALA A 381 7.23 -11.92 -15.85
CA ALA A 381 7.93 -12.74 -14.86
C ALA A 381 7.04 -13.00 -13.63
N ALA A 382 6.31 -12.00 -13.16
CA ALA A 382 5.37 -12.13 -12.06
C ALA A 382 4.29 -13.19 -12.35
N ALA A 383 3.67 -13.13 -13.52
CA ALA A 383 2.67 -14.11 -13.95
C ALA A 383 3.26 -15.54 -14.02
N ALA A 384 4.49 -15.69 -14.53
CA ALA A 384 5.18 -16.98 -14.58
C ALA A 384 5.42 -17.56 -13.17
N PHE A 385 5.93 -16.79 -12.23
CA PHE A 385 6.17 -17.24 -10.87
C PHE A 385 4.88 -17.51 -10.08
N ALA A 386 3.81 -16.72 -10.29
CA ALA A 386 2.50 -17.01 -9.74
C ALA A 386 1.94 -18.34 -10.28
N ALA A 387 2.07 -18.60 -11.58
CA ALA A 387 1.70 -19.88 -12.19
C ALA A 387 2.53 -21.05 -11.65
N MET A 388 3.84 -20.87 -11.41
CA MET A 388 4.71 -21.88 -10.80
C MET A 388 4.29 -22.19 -9.36
N SER A 389 3.86 -21.18 -8.59
CA SER A 389 3.31 -21.40 -7.25
C SER A 389 2.05 -22.26 -7.30
N LEU A 390 1.11 -21.96 -8.20
CA LEU A 390 -0.09 -22.75 -8.41
C LEU A 390 0.22 -24.17 -8.91
N ALA A 391 1.15 -24.31 -9.85
CA ALA A 391 1.61 -25.62 -10.36
C ALA A 391 2.21 -26.48 -9.23
N THR A 392 2.96 -25.89 -8.30
CA THR A 392 3.50 -26.58 -7.13
C THR A 392 2.37 -27.13 -6.24
N LEU A 393 1.28 -26.37 -6.08
CA LEU A 393 0.10 -26.86 -5.36
C LEU A 393 -0.51 -28.08 -6.06
N VAL A 394 -0.73 -27.99 -7.37
CA VAL A 394 -1.32 -29.09 -8.16
C VAL A 394 -0.40 -30.32 -8.15
N MET A 395 0.90 -30.13 -8.40
CA MET A 395 1.89 -31.22 -8.37
C MET A 395 1.98 -31.91 -7.00
N SER A 396 1.67 -31.19 -5.91
CA SER A 396 1.70 -31.81 -4.58
C SER A 396 0.67 -32.93 -4.37
N PHE A 397 -0.35 -33.00 -5.23
CA PHE A 397 -1.31 -34.12 -5.23
C PHE A 397 -0.73 -35.39 -5.91
N PHE A 398 0.22 -35.22 -6.85
CA PHE A 398 0.81 -36.30 -7.62
C PHE A 398 2.18 -36.74 -7.06
N VAL A 399 2.91 -35.84 -6.37
CA VAL A 399 4.24 -36.12 -5.82
C VAL A 399 4.19 -36.15 -4.29
N PRO A 400 4.14 -37.37 -3.67
CA PRO A 400 4.01 -37.51 -2.22
C PRO A 400 5.15 -36.84 -1.43
N GLY A 401 6.34 -36.73 -2.03
CA GLY A 401 7.51 -36.08 -1.43
C GLY A 401 7.30 -34.63 -1.08
N LEU A 402 6.52 -33.89 -1.87
CA LEU A 402 6.20 -32.46 -1.63
C LEU A 402 5.25 -32.28 -0.43
N GLY A 403 4.48 -33.30 -0.08
CA GLY A 403 3.57 -33.33 1.07
C GLY A 403 4.24 -33.68 2.39
N LYS A 404 5.51 -34.16 2.38
CA LYS A 404 6.22 -34.57 3.59
C LYS A 404 6.41 -33.42 4.54
N GLU A 405 6.17 -33.66 5.81
CA GLU A 405 6.44 -32.73 6.90
C GLU A 405 7.96 -32.71 7.16
N LEU A 406 8.47 -31.50 7.32
CA LEU A 406 9.84 -31.28 7.72
C LEU A 406 9.97 -31.48 9.24
N PRO A 407 11.08 -32.06 9.72
CA PRO A 407 11.30 -32.14 11.16
C PRO A 407 11.32 -30.73 11.76
N PRO A 408 10.79 -30.60 12.98
CA PRO A 408 10.84 -29.32 13.68
C PRO A 408 12.30 -28.85 13.80
N ARG A 409 12.55 -27.56 13.58
CA ARG A 409 13.89 -26.99 13.73
C ARG A 409 14.38 -27.23 15.15
N PRO A 410 15.61 -27.75 15.34
CA PRO A 410 16.19 -27.86 16.67
C PRO A 410 16.29 -26.45 17.26
N GLU A 411 15.89 -26.34 18.51
CA GLU A 411 16.03 -25.11 19.30
C GLU A 411 17.52 -24.76 19.38
N LYS A 412 17.95 -23.70 18.70
CA LYS A 412 19.25 -23.11 19.03
C LYS A 412 19.06 -22.46 20.38
N SER A 413 19.61 -23.09 21.41
CA SER A 413 19.85 -22.41 22.70
C SER A 413 20.70 -21.18 22.42
N LEU A 414 20.08 -20.01 22.49
CA LEU A 414 20.76 -18.73 22.59
C LEU A 414 21.16 -18.52 24.04
#